data_c9be4fb780452c28b33b6bfef0bf67eb
#
_entry.id   c9be4fb780452c28b33b6bfef0bf67eb
#
_cell.length_a   1.000
_cell.length_b   1.000
_cell.length_c   1.000
_cell.angle_alpha   90.00
_cell.angle_beta   90.00
_cell.angle_gamma   90.00
#
_symmetry.space_group_name_H-M   'P 1'
#
loop_
_entity.id
_entity.type
_entity.pdbx_description
1 polymer ?
#
loop_
_entity_poly.entity_id
_entity_poly.type
_entity_poly.pdbx_seq_one_letter_code
_entity_poly.pdbx_strand_id
1 'polypeptide(L)'
;MIKTLKPRQNAFSLIEVIVTMTILAVLLTFAAPSVIQTLEQSHADLAGAGLRSISTAQRFYWLENRAYATTIQNLVDAELIDSELLNSSPRYEFSISSADAAGFTAQARRRNFNSAGNPVYNGVWNGDFQIDETGTITGEVEGGYSVWLEGSPKIVPGF
;
A
#
# COMPACT_ATOMS: atom_id res chain seq x y z
N MET A 1 28.80 -17.97 -60.40
CA MET A 1 27.67 -18.71 -59.80
C MET A 1 27.83 -18.62 -58.28
N ILE A 2 27.10 -17.69 -57.62
CA ILE A 2 27.22 -17.43 -56.20
C ILE A 2 26.22 -18.35 -55.45
N LYS A 3 26.75 -19.27 -54.65
CA LYS A 3 25.97 -20.23 -53.88
C LYS A 3 25.51 -19.54 -52.59
N THR A 4 24.24 -19.13 -52.53
CA THR A 4 23.65 -18.55 -51.34
C THR A 4 23.49 -19.65 -50.28
N LEU A 5 24.27 -19.51 -49.17
CA LEU A 5 24.14 -20.37 -48.01
C LEU A 5 22.82 -20.00 -47.26
N LYS A 6 21.87 -20.92 -47.28
CA LYS A 6 20.61 -20.81 -46.56
C LYS A 6 20.92 -20.87 -45.04
N PRO A 7 20.53 -19.88 -44.24
CA PRO A 7 20.77 -19.92 -42.79
C PRO A 7 20.03 -21.13 -42.20
N ARG A 8 20.74 -21.89 -41.37
CA ARG A 8 20.19 -23.05 -40.65
C ARG A 8 19.29 -22.51 -39.55
N GLN A 9 17.98 -22.68 -39.70
CA GLN A 9 17.02 -22.37 -38.66
C GLN A 9 17.12 -23.46 -37.60
N ASN A 10 17.61 -23.13 -36.41
CA ASN A 10 17.60 -24.01 -35.26
C ASN A 10 16.16 -24.02 -34.72
N ALA A 11 15.42 -25.11 -34.88
CA ALA A 11 14.13 -25.32 -34.26
C ALA A 11 14.37 -25.80 -32.82
N PHE A 12 13.64 -25.21 -31.85
CA PHE A 12 13.66 -25.66 -30.45
C PHE A 12 13.11 -27.10 -30.35
N SER A 13 13.78 -27.89 -29.51
CA SER A 13 13.30 -29.23 -29.19
C SER A 13 12.11 -29.13 -28.22
N LEU A 14 11.10 -29.99 -28.38
CA LEU A 14 9.94 -30.07 -27.48
C LEU A 14 10.36 -30.31 -26.04
N ILE A 15 11.40 -31.11 -25.81
CA ILE A 15 11.97 -31.33 -24.45
C ILE A 15 12.58 -30.08 -23.87
N GLU A 16 13.25 -29.25 -24.65
CA GLU A 16 13.85 -27.99 -24.20
C GLU A 16 12.79 -27.01 -23.72
N VAL A 17 11.64 -26.91 -24.44
CA VAL A 17 10.51 -26.08 -24.03
C VAL A 17 9.88 -26.60 -22.75
N ILE A 18 9.68 -27.91 -22.59
CA ILE A 18 9.14 -28.49 -21.35
C ILE A 18 10.07 -28.24 -20.17
N VAL A 19 11.38 -28.46 -20.34
CA VAL A 19 12.37 -28.22 -19.27
C VAL A 19 12.41 -26.74 -18.89
N THR A 20 12.43 -25.84 -19.85
CA THR A 20 12.42 -24.39 -19.53
C THR A 20 11.14 -23.96 -18.84
N MET A 21 9.97 -24.45 -19.25
CA MET A 21 8.69 -24.17 -18.60
C MET A 21 8.64 -24.72 -17.16
N THR A 22 9.17 -25.91 -16.91
CA THR A 22 9.21 -26.47 -15.56
C THR A 22 10.13 -25.66 -14.63
N ILE A 23 11.29 -25.26 -15.10
CA ILE A 23 12.20 -24.39 -14.34
C ILE A 23 11.54 -23.05 -14.03
N LEU A 24 10.92 -22.40 -15.02
CA LEU A 24 10.19 -21.14 -14.84
C LEU A 24 9.05 -21.27 -13.83
N ALA A 25 8.27 -22.36 -13.89
CA ALA A 25 7.18 -22.60 -12.94
C ALA A 25 7.69 -22.70 -11.50
N VAL A 26 8.80 -23.41 -11.27
CA VAL A 26 9.42 -23.50 -9.94
C VAL A 26 9.90 -22.15 -9.47
N LEU A 27 10.60 -21.38 -10.31
CA LEU A 27 11.10 -20.05 -9.94
C LEU A 27 9.96 -19.07 -9.60
N LEU A 28 8.87 -19.09 -10.37
CA LEU A 28 7.70 -18.25 -10.13
C LEU A 28 7.02 -18.56 -8.78
N THR A 29 7.02 -19.81 -8.35
CA THR A 29 6.44 -20.21 -7.06
C THR A 29 7.14 -19.55 -5.87
N PHE A 30 8.44 -19.36 -5.95
CA PHE A 30 9.21 -18.66 -4.90
C PHE A 30 9.16 -17.12 -5.01
N ALA A 31 8.99 -16.59 -6.20
CA ALA A 31 8.99 -15.15 -6.42
C ALA A 31 7.65 -14.47 -6.05
N ALA A 32 6.53 -15.16 -6.21
CA ALA A 32 5.19 -14.57 -6.03
C ALA A 32 4.95 -13.95 -4.63
N PRO A 33 5.31 -14.59 -3.49
CA PRO A 33 5.07 -14.02 -2.16
C PRO A 33 5.81 -12.70 -1.92
N SER A 34 7.06 -12.58 -2.38
CA SER A 34 7.87 -11.36 -2.20
C SER A 34 7.34 -10.18 -3.00
N VAL A 35 6.79 -10.42 -4.18
CA VAL A 35 6.17 -9.37 -4.99
C VAL A 35 4.91 -8.81 -4.31
N ILE A 36 4.07 -9.65 -3.72
CA ILE A 36 2.86 -9.22 -3.01
C ILE A 36 3.23 -8.36 -1.79
N GLN A 37 4.24 -8.75 -1.02
CA GLN A 37 4.73 -7.96 0.11
C GLN A 37 5.28 -6.59 -0.34
N THR A 38 6.05 -6.56 -1.42
CA THR A 38 6.59 -5.31 -1.97
C THR A 38 5.49 -4.37 -2.44
N LEU A 39 4.44 -4.88 -3.07
CA LEU A 39 3.27 -4.09 -3.45
C LEU A 39 2.53 -3.53 -2.24
N GLU A 40 2.34 -4.35 -1.20
CA GLU A 40 1.68 -3.87 0.02
C GLU A 40 2.54 -2.84 0.76
N GLN A 41 3.88 -3.02 0.79
CA GLN A 41 4.80 -2.01 1.32
C GLN A 41 4.66 -0.68 0.57
N SER A 42 4.59 -0.70 -0.75
CA SER A 42 4.37 0.52 -1.55
C SER A 42 3.05 1.22 -1.20
N HIS A 43 1.98 0.45 -0.96
CA HIS A 43 0.71 1.03 -0.50
C HIS A 43 0.80 1.59 0.91
N ALA A 44 1.54 0.95 1.81
CA ALA A 44 1.79 1.44 3.17
C ALA A 44 2.60 2.75 3.16
N ASP A 45 3.61 2.86 2.29
CA ASP A 45 4.40 4.08 2.14
C ASP A 45 3.55 5.25 1.63
N LEU A 46 2.66 5.00 0.67
CA LEU A 46 1.68 6.00 0.21
C LEU A 46 0.73 6.43 1.33
N ALA A 47 0.26 5.48 2.15
CA ALA A 47 -0.59 5.78 3.30
C ALA A 47 0.16 6.62 4.35
N GLY A 48 1.41 6.29 4.63
CA GLY A 48 2.28 7.07 5.50
C GLY A 48 2.51 8.50 5.00
N ALA A 49 2.74 8.67 3.69
CA ALA A 49 2.84 9.99 3.08
C ALA A 49 1.53 10.79 3.21
N GLY A 50 0.38 10.15 3.03
CA GLY A 50 -0.94 10.75 3.25
C GLY A 50 -1.14 11.21 4.69
N LEU A 51 -0.78 10.39 5.68
CA LEU A 51 -0.84 10.74 7.09
C LEU A 51 0.05 11.94 7.44
N ARG A 52 1.27 12.03 6.87
CA ARG A 52 2.14 13.19 7.06
C ARG A 52 1.56 14.47 6.46
N SER A 53 0.90 14.35 5.31
CA SER A 53 0.18 15.46 4.70
C SER A 53 -0.96 15.95 5.60
N ILE A 54 -1.77 15.03 6.16
CA ILE A 54 -2.82 15.34 7.13
C ILE A 54 -2.24 15.99 8.38
N SER A 55 -1.13 15.46 8.94
CA SER A 55 -0.48 16.05 10.10
C SER A 55 0.00 17.48 9.85
N THR A 56 0.55 17.75 8.67
CA THR A 56 0.96 19.09 8.27
C THR A 56 -0.25 20.04 8.17
N ALA A 57 -1.32 19.60 7.54
CA ALA A 57 -2.55 20.38 7.43
C ALA A 57 -3.20 20.66 8.78
N GLN A 58 -3.19 19.70 9.69
CA GLN A 58 -3.67 19.87 11.07
C GLN A 58 -2.91 20.96 11.82
N ARG A 59 -1.59 21.05 11.62
CA ARG A 59 -0.78 22.11 12.22
C ARG A 59 -1.15 23.50 11.69
N PHE A 60 -1.39 23.62 10.37
CA PHE A 60 -1.87 24.88 9.78
C PHE A 60 -3.27 25.24 10.27
N TYR A 61 -4.18 24.27 10.31
CA TYR A 61 -5.52 24.47 10.82
C TYR A 61 -5.52 24.95 12.27
N TRP A 62 -4.65 24.38 13.12
CA TRP A 62 -4.50 24.79 14.52
C TRP A 62 -3.97 26.23 14.67
N LEU A 63 -3.05 26.67 13.81
CA LEU A 63 -2.55 28.05 13.83
C LEU A 63 -3.67 29.07 13.64
N GLU A 64 -4.65 28.76 12.80
CA GLU A 64 -5.77 29.64 12.50
C GLU A 64 -6.91 29.52 13.52
N ASN A 65 -7.24 28.28 13.91
CA ASN A 65 -8.46 28.01 14.70
C ASN A 65 -8.19 27.73 16.19
N ARG A 66 -6.93 27.59 16.60
CA ARG A 66 -6.51 27.22 17.97
C ARG A 66 -7.10 25.89 18.47
N ALA A 67 -7.51 25.04 17.54
CA ALA A 67 -7.98 23.68 17.74
C ALA A 67 -7.67 22.86 16.49
N TYR A 68 -7.49 21.57 16.64
CA TYR A 68 -7.31 20.69 15.50
C TYR A 68 -8.65 20.35 14.83
N ALA A 69 -8.63 20.12 13.52
CA ALA A 69 -9.81 19.75 12.76
C ALA A 69 -10.32 18.37 13.20
N THR A 70 -11.60 18.25 13.47
CA THR A 70 -12.21 16.99 13.93
C THR A 70 -12.54 16.02 12.78
N THR A 71 -12.55 16.51 11.55
CA THR A 71 -12.81 15.72 10.34
C THR A 71 -11.83 16.11 9.23
N ILE A 72 -11.57 15.18 8.33
CA ILE A 72 -10.76 15.48 7.14
C ILE A 72 -11.46 16.51 6.25
N GLN A 73 -12.81 16.50 6.21
CA GLN A 73 -13.56 17.47 5.43
C GLN A 73 -13.27 18.91 5.86
N ASN A 74 -13.10 19.17 7.15
CA ASN A 74 -12.71 20.50 7.64
C ASN A 74 -11.37 20.98 7.08
N LEU A 75 -10.43 20.05 6.84
CA LEU A 75 -9.13 20.36 6.23
C LEU A 75 -9.26 20.63 4.73
N VAL A 76 -10.18 19.91 4.05
CA VAL A 76 -10.49 20.13 2.64
C VAL A 76 -11.20 21.47 2.45
N ASP A 77 -12.20 21.77 3.29
CA ASP A 77 -12.96 23.03 3.25
C ASP A 77 -12.06 24.25 3.55
N ALA A 78 -11.01 24.06 4.34
CA ALA A 78 -9.98 25.07 4.61
C ALA A 78 -8.89 25.13 3.51
N GLU A 79 -9.03 24.38 2.42
CA GLU A 79 -8.06 24.28 1.31
C GLU A 79 -6.64 23.86 1.75
N LEU A 80 -6.51 23.17 2.88
CA LEU A 80 -5.24 22.68 3.41
C LEU A 80 -4.86 21.31 2.87
N ILE A 81 -5.82 20.56 2.37
CA ILE A 81 -5.63 19.25 1.73
C ILE A 81 -6.51 19.18 0.50
N ASP A 82 -5.96 18.61 -0.58
CA ASP A 82 -6.75 18.25 -1.75
C ASP A 82 -7.60 17.01 -1.46
N SER A 83 -8.86 17.03 -1.85
CA SER A 83 -9.76 15.88 -1.75
C SER A 83 -9.26 14.66 -2.55
N GLU A 84 -8.46 14.85 -3.59
CA GLU A 84 -7.83 13.77 -4.35
C GLU A 84 -6.76 13.02 -3.55
N LEU A 85 -6.11 13.68 -2.58
CA LEU A 85 -5.14 13.03 -1.70
C LEU A 85 -5.76 11.84 -0.95
N LEU A 86 -7.02 11.98 -0.54
CA LEU A 86 -7.76 10.93 0.17
C LEU A 86 -8.01 9.70 -0.69
N ASN A 87 -8.04 9.88 -2.01
CA ASN A 87 -8.22 8.83 -3.00
C ASN A 87 -6.89 8.31 -3.57
N SER A 88 -5.76 8.95 -3.23
CA SER A 88 -4.43 8.59 -3.73
C SER A 88 -3.99 7.17 -3.31
N SER A 89 -4.53 6.67 -2.20
CA SER A 89 -4.33 5.29 -1.74
C SER A 89 -5.65 4.51 -1.78
N PRO A 90 -5.97 3.80 -2.85
CA PRO A 90 -7.24 3.06 -2.96
C PRO A 90 -7.36 1.92 -1.93
N ARG A 91 -6.25 1.54 -1.32
CA ARG A 91 -6.18 0.45 -0.33
C ARG A 91 -6.31 0.92 1.11
N TYR A 92 -6.21 2.23 1.37
CA TYR A 92 -6.30 2.78 2.72
C TYR A 92 -7.40 3.85 2.77
N GLU A 93 -8.08 3.90 3.90
CA GLU A 93 -9.06 4.93 4.23
C GLU A 93 -8.52 5.81 5.32
N PHE A 94 -8.55 7.12 5.09
CA PHE A 94 -8.08 8.12 6.04
C PHE A 94 -9.23 8.65 6.88
N SER A 95 -9.00 8.81 8.19
CA SER A 95 -9.94 9.42 9.11
C SER A 95 -9.20 10.13 10.24
N ILE A 96 -9.88 11.05 10.92
CA ILE A 96 -9.41 11.61 12.17
C ILE A 96 -10.19 10.89 13.27
N SER A 97 -9.49 10.16 14.13
CA SER A 97 -10.10 9.36 15.21
C SER A 97 -10.36 10.19 16.45
N SER A 98 -9.53 11.21 16.72
CA SER A 98 -9.72 12.18 17.78
C SER A 98 -9.04 13.50 17.42
N ALA A 99 -9.64 14.62 17.84
CA ALA A 99 -9.02 15.94 17.75
C ALA A 99 -9.66 16.89 18.76
N ASP A 100 -8.82 17.71 19.41
CA ASP A 100 -9.20 18.78 20.31
C ASP A 100 -8.23 19.98 20.20
N ALA A 101 -8.14 20.83 21.20
CA ALA A 101 -7.20 21.95 21.22
C ALA A 101 -5.75 21.52 21.58
N ALA A 102 -5.58 20.37 22.22
CA ALA A 102 -4.30 19.88 22.73
C ALA A 102 -3.60 18.91 21.76
N GLY A 103 -4.36 18.10 21.03
CA GLY A 103 -3.80 17.09 20.13
C GLY A 103 -4.80 16.53 19.15
N PHE A 104 -4.30 15.70 18.25
CA PHE A 104 -5.11 14.94 17.31
C PHE A 104 -4.52 13.55 17.09
N THR A 105 -5.34 12.64 16.60
CA THR A 105 -4.91 11.36 16.06
C THR A 105 -5.61 11.15 14.72
N ALA A 106 -4.82 11.04 13.66
CA ALA A 106 -5.31 10.64 12.33
C ALA A 106 -4.91 9.20 12.04
N GLN A 107 -5.75 8.50 11.31
CA GLN A 107 -5.64 7.07 11.04
C GLN A 107 -5.74 6.79 9.55
N ALA A 108 -4.91 5.87 9.06
CA ALA A 108 -5.01 5.25 7.74
C ALA A 108 -5.31 3.76 7.92
N ARG A 109 -6.56 3.36 7.72
CA ARG A 109 -7.02 1.98 7.92
C ARG A 109 -7.00 1.20 6.63
N ARG A 110 -6.42 -0.02 6.68
CA ARG A 110 -6.35 -0.91 5.52
C ARG A 110 -7.73 -1.39 5.11
N ARG A 111 -8.11 -1.13 3.84
CA ARG A 111 -9.34 -1.64 3.23
C ARG A 111 -9.06 -2.86 2.36
N ASN A 112 -9.88 -3.88 2.50
CA ASN A 112 -10.00 -4.96 1.55
C ASN A 112 -11.34 -4.81 0.80
N PHE A 113 -11.54 -5.61 -0.24
CA PHE A 113 -12.78 -5.60 -0.99
C PHE A 113 -13.34 -7.02 -1.03
N ASN A 114 -14.64 -7.18 -0.75
CA ASN A 114 -15.33 -8.45 -0.89
C ASN A 114 -15.60 -8.75 -2.37
N SER A 115 -16.18 -9.91 -2.66
CA SER A 115 -16.52 -10.35 -4.02
C SER A 115 -17.52 -9.43 -4.74
N ALA A 116 -18.28 -8.61 -4.00
CA ALA A 116 -19.19 -7.61 -4.55
C ALA A 116 -18.54 -6.23 -4.73
N GLY A 117 -17.23 -6.09 -4.47
CA GLY A 117 -16.49 -4.82 -4.60
C GLY A 117 -16.71 -3.84 -3.44
N ASN A 118 -17.40 -4.24 -2.37
CA ASN A 118 -17.58 -3.38 -1.19
C ASN A 118 -16.36 -3.43 -0.26
N PRO A 119 -15.95 -2.30 0.34
CA PRO A 119 -14.83 -2.27 1.27
C PRO A 119 -15.14 -3.08 2.52
N VAL A 120 -14.17 -3.87 2.96
CA VAL A 120 -14.19 -4.64 4.21
C VAL A 120 -12.86 -4.46 4.94
N TYR A 121 -12.87 -4.52 6.27
CA TYR A 121 -11.69 -4.27 7.11
C TYR A 121 -11.10 -5.56 7.72
N ASN A 122 -11.68 -6.70 7.38
CA ASN A 122 -11.25 -8.04 7.74
C ASN A 122 -10.91 -8.81 6.47
N GLY A 123 -9.68 -8.83 6.07
CA GLY A 123 -9.24 -9.50 4.85
C GLY A 123 -7.86 -10.12 5.02
N VAL A 124 -7.24 -10.43 3.90
CA VAL A 124 -5.88 -11.00 3.86
C VAL A 124 -4.86 -10.08 4.52
N TRP A 125 -5.02 -8.75 4.33
CA TRP A 125 -4.23 -7.71 4.99
C TRP A 125 -5.13 -6.93 5.94
N ASN A 126 -4.71 -6.76 7.20
CA ASN A 126 -5.50 -6.09 8.22
C ASN A 126 -4.60 -5.24 9.13
N GLY A 127 -5.10 -4.10 9.56
CA GLY A 127 -4.39 -3.17 10.43
C GLY A 127 -4.60 -1.72 10.02
N ASP A 128 -3.91 -0.84 10.71
CA ASP A 128 -3.94 0.59 10.48
C ASP A 128 -2.61 1.24 10.89
N PHE A 129 -2.39 2.42 10.35
CA PHE A 129 -1.34 3.34 10.76
C PHE A 129 -2.00 4.56 11.40
N GLN A 130 -1.35 5.12 12.42
CA GLN A 130 -1.81 6.30 13.12
C GLN A 130 -0.70 7.33 13.20
N ILE A 131 -1.06 8.60 13.14
CA ILE A 131 -0.17 9.72 13.35
C ILE A 131 -0.80 10.68 14.34
N ASP A 132 -0.02 11.20 15.26
CA ASP A 132 -0.42 12.16 16.27
C ASP A 132 0.18 13.56 16.01
N GLU A 133 0.00 14.50 16.95
CA GLU A 133 0.53 15.85 16.89
C GLU A 133 2.06 15.89 16.94
N THR A 134 2.73 14.84 17.42
CA THR A 134 4.21 14.75 17.39
C THR A 134 4.73 14.48 15.99
N GLY A 135 3.88 13.93 15.10
CA GLY A 135 4.24 13.54 13.74
C GLY A 135 4.85 12.13 13.66
N THR A 136 4.75 11.36 14.75
CA THR A 136 5.22 9.98 14.79
C THR A 136 4.15 9.06 14.22
N ILE A 137 4.53 8.23 13.23
CA ILE A 137 3.66 7.20 12.69
C ILE A 137 3.84 5.93 13.52
N THR A 138 2.72 5.36 13.95
CA THR A 138 2.63 4.11 14.72
C THR A 138 1.64 3.15 14.07
N GLY A 139 1.63 1.90 14.53
CA GLY A 139 0.76 0.87 13.98
C GLY A 139 1.44 0.01 12.92
N GLU A 140 0.79 -1.05 12.54
CA GLU A 140 1.27 -2.02 11.56
C GLU A 140 0.10 -2.65 10.80
N VAL A 141 0.36 -3.11 9.59
CA VAL A 141 -0.56 -3.93 8.81
C VAL A 141 0.03 -5.33 8.71
N GLU A 142 -0.73 -6.29 9.18
CA GLU A 142 -0.37 -7.70 9.16
C GLU A 142 -1.18 -8.46 8.12
N GLY A 143 -0.60 -9.50 7.57
CA GLY A 143 -1.32 -10.40 6.70
C GLY A 143 -0.50 -10.93 5.54
N GLY A 144 -1.19 -11.21 4.46
CA GLY A 144 -0.60 -11.90 3.33
C GLY A 144 -0.69 -13.43 3.53
N TYR A 145 -1.21 -14.08 2.52
CA TYR A 145 -1.28 -15.53 2.50
C TYR A 145 0.11 -16.09 2.21
N SER A 146 0.78 -16.61 3.22
CA SER A 146 2.01 -17.38 3.04
C SER A 146 1.79 -18.81 3.51
N VAL A 147 1.67 -19.73 2.57
CA VAL A 147 1.65 -21.18 2.85
C VAL A 147 3.01 -21.68 3.34
N TRP A 148 4.08 -20.88 3.15
CA TRP A 148 5.47 -21.31 3.29
C TRP A 148 6.30 -20.49 4.28
N LEU A 149 5.77 -19.42 4.89
CA LEU A 149 6.48 -18.60 5.86
C LEU A 149 5.80 -18.71 7.22
N GLU A 150 6.55 -19.06 8.23
CA GLU A 150 6.12 -18.99 9.62
C GLU A 150 5.87 -17.52 10.01
N GLY A 151 4.64 -17.20 10.37
CA GLY A 151 4.20 -15.87 10.78
C GLY A 151 3.59 -15.01 9.66
N SER A 152 2.68 -14.14 10.05
CA SER A 152 2.13 -13.12 9.16
C SER A 152 3.17 -12.03 8.94
N PRO A 153 3.46 -11.62 7.70
CA PRO A 153 4.35 -10.51 7.46
C PRO A 153 3.75 -9.21 8.01
N LYS A 154 4.60 -8.41 8.65
CA LYS A 154 4.25 -7.09 9.18
C LYS A 154 4.78 -6.02 8.25
N ILE A 155 3.92 -5.09 7.91
CA ILE A 155 4.22 -3.95 7.06
C ILE A 155 4.10 -2.69 7.89
N VAL A 156 5.12 -1.84 7.82
CA VAL A 156 5.15 -0.49 8.41
C VAL A 156 5.64 0.48 7.34
N PRO A 157 5.20 1.75 7.34
CA PRO A 157 5.73 2.74 6.41
C PRO A 157 7.24 2.90 6.59
N GLY A 158 7.98 2.97 5.48
CA GLY A 158 9.45 2.90 5.45
C GLY A 158 10.19 4.21 5.76
N PHE A 159 9.52 5.21 6.42
CA PHE A 159 10.11 6.51 6.75
C PHE A 159 9.60 7.11 8.05
#